data_f6c223a01e32cd34cc3efdc2d466fa7c
#
_entry.id   f6c223a01e32cd34cc3efdc2d466fa7c
#
_cell.length_a   1.000
_cell.length_b   1.000
_cell.length_c   1.000
_cell.angle_alpha   90.00
_cell.angle_beta   90.00
_cell.angle_gamma   90.00
#
_symmetry.space_group_name_H-M   'P 1'
#
loop_
_entity.id
_entity.type
_entity.pdbx_description
1 polymer ?
#
loop_
_entity_poly.entity_id
_entity_poly.type
_entity_poly.pdbx_seq_one_letter_code
_entity_poly.pdbx_strand_id
1 'polypeptide(L)'
;MFPCGSEVGLEIYRSLSTDTHIELYGASSVASNHGRFVFRNYVDGLPYITDPGFIDAMNSIIRDHGIDFLFPAMDGVLLNLAENQEQLACRVIGSPLETCRICCSKRATYEVFAPILRVPLLYPSLDEVPAWPIFLKPDSGYGGHGVHKVPSRDEAEFFLKRDKSLLAMEYLPGREYTIDCFTDRHGHLRFAGARERLRIKDGLCVHSRPVGGAIFQELARTINARLQFRGVWFFQVKESSRGELTLMEIAPRVAGTMALHRNLGVNFALLSVFDAMDMDVHIQANDFQIEIDRAVTSRFRTDLHYRHVYVDLDDCLICDGFVNTSLVAFLYQCVNRGVLLHLLTRHRRSVDETLGQARLQNLFDEVIHLQAGEAKSQAIRQADALFIDDSFQERRDVHESKGIPVFAPDAVECLMQSDQPEARS
;
A
#
# COMPACT_ATOMS: atom_id res chain seq x y z
N MET A 1 4.05 10.40 7.53
CA MET A 1 4.06 8.92 7.63
C MET A 1 5.48 8.39 7.46
N PHE A 2 5.89 7.35 8.24
CA PHE A 2 7.24 6.79 8.21
C PHE A 2 7.24 5.28 8.50
N PRO A 3 8.03 4.43 7.78
CA PRO A 3 8.65 4.71 6.49
C PRO A 3 7.62 4.64 5.33
N CYS A 4 7.65 5.60 4.44
CA CYS A 4 6.60 5.76 3.41
C CYS A 4 6.71 4.77 2.24
N GLY A 5 7.88 4.22 1.96
CA GLY A 5 8.13 3.30 0.86
C GLY A 5 7.77 1.84 1.13
N SER A 6 7.32 1.51 2.35
CA SER A 6 6.87 0.17 2.69
C SER A 6 5.50 -0.14 2.09
N GLU A 7 5.15 -1.43 1.95
CA GLU A 7 3.82 -1.84 1.47
C GLU A 7 2.68 -1.28 2.33
N VAL A 8 2.89 -1.24 3.65
CA VAL A 8 1.95 -0.64 4.60
C VAL A 8 1.85 0.87 4.37
N GLY A 9 3.00 1.53 4.17
CA GLY A 9 3.04 2.95 3.85
C GLY A 9 2.28 3.30 2.59
N LEU A 10 2.43 2.51 1.54
CA LEU A 10 1.70 2.70 0.28
C LEU A 10 0.19 2.43 0.43
N GLU A 11 -0.21 1.50 1.30
CA GLU A 11 -1.62 1.29 1.60
C GLU A 11 -2.23 2.45 2.40
N ILE A 12 -1.51 2.99 3.38
CA ILE A 12 -1.92 4.20 4.11
C ILE A 12 -2.06 5.38 3.14
N TYR A 13 -1.10 5.56 2.21
CA TYR A 13 -1.20 6.57 1.16
C TYR A 13 -2.50 6.43 0.36
N ARG A 14 -2.78 5.25 -0.19
CA ARG A 14 -4.00 4.99 -0.96
C ARG A 14 -5.28 5.23 -0.15
N SER A 15 -5.20 5.01 1.16
CA SER A 15 -6.32 5.18 2.08
C SER A 15 -6.65 6.64 2.36
N LEU A 16 -5.67 7.55 2.26
CA LEU A 16 -5.78 8.95 2.71
C LEU A 16 -5.61 9.98 1.59
N SER A 17 -5.00 9.60 0.44
CA SER A 17 -4.59 10.55 -0.61
C SER A 17 -5.74 11.27 -1.32
N THR A 18 -6.97 10.76 -1.23
CA THR A 18 -8.16 11.37 -1.83
C THR A 18 -8.96 12.22 -0.84
N ASP A 19 -8.58 12.23 0.44
CA ASP A 19 -9.25 13.08 1.43
C ASP A 19 -8.72 14.53 1.31
N THR A 20 -9.63 15.48 1.15
CA THR A 20 -9.30 16.89 0.90
C THR A 20 -8.89 17.64 2.17
N HIS A 21 -9.08 17.05 3.35
CA HIS A 21 -8.73 17.63 4.66
C HIS A 21 -7.41 17.11 5.21
N ILE A 22 -6.78 16.17 4.49
CA ILE A 22 -5.53 15.54 4.93
C ILE A 22 -4.41 15.87 3.94
N GLU A 23 -3.38 16.53 4.41
CA GLU A 23 -2.13 16.71 3.67
C GLU A 23 -1.12 15.64 4.09
N LEU A 24 -0.66 14.84 3.11
CA LEU A 24 0.21 13.70 3.37
C LEU A 24 1.68 14.01 3.11
N TYR A 25 2.50 13.77 4.12
CA TYR A 25 3.96 13.77 4.01
C TYR A 25 4.49 12.36 4.15
N GLY A 26 5.31 11.93 3.18
CA GLY A 26 6.00 10.64 3.22
C GLY A 26 7.46 10.83 3.58
N ALA A 27 7.94 10.18 4.65
CA ALA A 27 9.32 10.28 5.09
C ALA A 27 10.02 8.92 5.06
N SER A 28 11.35 8.90 4.80
CA SER A 28 12.16 7.69 4.71
C SER A 28 13.62 7.92 5.10
N SER A 29 14.23 6.89 5.74
CA SER A 29 15.69 6.81 5.93
C SER A 29 16.41 6.28 4.69
N VAL A 30 15.69 5.64 3.76
CA VAL A 30 16.26 5.09 2.52
C VAL A 30 15.94 6.03 1.39
N ALA A 31 16.95 6.67 0.82
CA ALA A 31 16.78 7.64 -0.28
C ALA A 31 16.15 6.99 -1.53
N SER A 32 16.52 5.74 -1.84
CA SER A 32 15.94 4.99 -2.96
C SER A 32 14.83 4.07 -2.49
N ASN A 33 13.57 4.54 -2.51
CA ASN A 33 12.40 3.75 -2.18
C ASN A 33 11.20 4.16 -3.04
N HIS A 34 10.16 3.32 -3.10
CA HIS A 34 9.00 3.55 -3.96
C HIS A 34 8.14 4.77 -3.52
N GLY A 35 8.17 5.13 -2.23
CA GLY A 35 7.43 6.29 -1.70
C GLY A 35 7.75 7.60 -2.42
N ARG A 36 9.01 7.79 -2.84
CA ARG A 36 9.44 8.98 -3.61
C ARG A 36 8.72 9.18 -4.95
N PHE A 37 8.11 8.12 -5.49
CA PHE A 37 7.33 8.15 -6.74
C PHE A 37 5.83 8.31 -6.49
N VAL A 38 5.40 8.25 -5.23
CA VAL A 38 3.99 8.24 -4.85
C VAL A 38 3.61 9.47 -4.04
N PHE A 39 4.41 9.82 -3.02
CA PHE A 39 4.13 10.97 -2.17
C PHE A 39 4.53 12.29 -2.85
N ARG A 40 3.59 13.23 -2.90
CA ARG A 40 3.86 14.58 -3.37
C ARG A 40 4.84 15.31 -2.44
N ASN A 41 4.54 15.26 -1.13
CA ASN A 41 5.42 15.82 -0.10
C ASN A 41 6.30 14.68 0.42
N TYR A 42 7.51 14.56 -0.14
CA TYR A 42 8.45 13.50 0.19
C TYR A 42 9.69 14.06 0.87
N VAL A 43 10.05 13.48 2.01
CA VAL A 43 11.24 13.83 2.79
C VAL A 43 12.14 12.60 2.92
N ASP A 44 13.39 12.71 2.53
CA ASP A 44 14.41 11.66 2.69
C ASP A 44 15.55 12.09 3.64
N GLY A 45 16.51 11.20 3.79
CA GLY A 45 17.72 11.50 4.56
C GLY A 45 17.56 11.44 6.07
N LEU A 46 16.44 10.92 6.59
CA LEU A 46 16.29 10.65 8.00
C LEU A 46 17.30 9.58 8.46
N PRO A 47 17.87 9.70 9.66
CA PRO A 47 18.60 8.61 10.29
C PRO A 47 17.73 7.34 10.41
N TYR A 48 18.33 6.16 10.56
CA TYR A 48 17.58 4.97 10.92
C TYR A 48 17.03 5.09 12.34
N ILE A 49 15.95 4.37 12.63
CA ILE A 49 15.29 4.41 13.96
C ILE A 49 16.20 4.00 15.11
N THR A 50 17.30 3.28 14.82
CA THR A 50 18.31 2.86 15.78
C THR A 50 19.45 3.85 15.95
N ASP A 51 19.52 4.87 15.09
CA ASP A 51 20.62 5.83 15.11
C ASP A 51 20.37 6.95 16.11
N PRO A 52 21.41 7.44 16.76
CA PRO A 52 21.32 8.64 17.58
C PRO A 52 20.81 9.84 16.73
N GLY A 53 19.94 10.67 17.30
CA GLY A 53 19.41 11.84 16.62
C GLY A 53 18.20 11.57 15.71
N PHE A 54 17.69 10.33 15.61
CA PHE A 54 16.48 10.04 14.83
C PHE A 54 15.28 10.88 15.32
N ILE A 55 15.05 10.97 16.61
CA ILE A 55 13.93 11.74 17.19
C ILE A 55 14.10 13.25 16.94
N ASP A 56 15.33 13.76 17.05
CA ASP A 56 15.62 15.18 16.78
C ASP A 56 15.37 15.53 15.30
N ALA A 57 15.83 14.67 14.37
CA ALA A 57 15.58 14.83 12.94
C ALA A 57 14.09 14.73 12.60
N MET A 58 13.36 13.80 13.22
CA MET A 58 11.91 13.68 13.06
C MET A 58 11.19 14.94 13.59
N ASN A 59 11.60 15.48 14.74
CA ASN A 59 11.05 16.71 15.29
C ASN A 59 11.33 17.93 14.41
N SER A 60 12.47 17.99 13.73
CA SER A 60 12.73 19.05 12.75
C SER A 60 11.69 19.00 11.62
N ILE A 61 11.48 17.83 11.02
CA ILE A 61 10.48 17.65 9.96
C ILE A 61 9.07 18.02 10.45
N ILE A 62 8.70 17.57 11.67
CA ILE A 62 7.39 17.87 12.25
C ILE A 62 7.18 19.38 12.36
N ARG A 63 8.18 20.11 12.84
CA ARG A 63 8.09 21.59 12.99
C ARG A 63 8.13 22.30 11.64
N ASP A 64 9.05 21.91 10.75
CA ASP A 64 9.29 22.58 9.47
C ASP A 64 8.06 22.48 8.55
N HIS A 65 7.30 21.40 8.68
CA HIS A 65 6.10 21.12 7.85
C HIS A 65 4.77 21.21 8.62
N GLY A 66 4.77 21.55 9.90
CA GLY A 66 3.55 21.66 10.69
C GLY A 66 2.77 20.35 10.82
N ILE A 67 3.47 19.23 11.05
CA ILE A 67 2.84 17.91 11.10
C ILE A 67 2.07 17.72 12.41
N ASP A 68 0.78 17.40 12.31
CA ASP A 68 -0.09 17.14 13.46
C ASP A 68 0.01 15.70 13.96
N PHE A 69 0.16 14.74 13.04
CA PHE A 69 0.14 13.31 13.33
C PHE A 69 1.24 12.55 12.63
N LEU A 70 1.84 11.60 13.34
CA LEU A 70 2.84 10.67 12.76
C LEU A 70 2.24 9.26 12.68
N PHE A 71 2.18 8.72 11.46
CA PHE A 71 1.63 7.39 11.20
C PHE A 71 2.78 6.39 10.96
N PRO A 72 3.03 5.44 11.88
CA PRO A 72 4.06 4.40 11.72
C PRO A 72 3.59 3.30 10.78
N ALA A 73 4.48 2.85 9.90
CA ALA A 73 4.18 1.82 8.90
C ALA A 73 4.93 0.48 9.13
N MET A 74 5.64 0.34 10.24
CA MET A 74 6.37 -0.89 10.61
C MET A 74 6.36 -1.08 12.14
N ASP A 75 6.42 -2.35 12.60
CA ASP A 75 6.36 -2.69 14.03
C ASP A 75 7.48 -2.06 14.85
N GLY A 76 8.74 -2.16 14.39
CA GLY A 76 9.87 -1.54 15.07
C GLY A 76 9.81 -0.01 15.10
N VAL A 77 9.25 0.62 14.07
CA VAL A 77 9.02 2.06 14.04
C VAL A 77 7.93 2.45 15.02
N LEU A 78 6.83 1.71 15.04
CA LEU A 78 5.73 1.94 15.99
C LEU A 78 6.23 1.88 17.43
N LEU A 79 7.00 0.86 17.77
CA LEU A 79 7.54 0.71 19.12
C LEU A 79 8.49 1.85 19.49
N ASN A 80 9.45 2.18 18.62
CA ASN A 80 10.39 3.29 18.85
C ASN A 80 9.67 4.63 19.06
N LEU A 81 8.69 4.93 18.20
CA LEU A 81 7.92 6.18 18.32
C LEU A 81 7.03 6.20 19.57
N ALA A 82 6.45 5.06 19.95
CA ALA A 82 5.68 4.95 21.19
C ALA A 82 6.57 5.14 22.45
N GLU A 83 7.81 4.64 22.44
CA GLU A 83 8.79 4.83 23.51
C GLU A 83 9.24 6.29 23.65
N ASN A 84 9.23 7.03 22.56
CA ASN A 84 9.69 8.42 22.53
C ASN A 84 8.52 9.43 22.36
N GLN A 85 7.27 9.02 22.59
CA GLN A 85 6.09 9.88 22.36
C GLN A 85 6.18 11.22 23.10
N GLU A 86 6.70 11.26 24.31
CA GLU A 86 6.85 12.49 25.12
C GLU A 86 7.90 13.45 24.53
N GLN A 87 8.84 12.96 23.73
CA GLN A 87 9.88 13.75 23.07
C GLN A 87 9.45 14.25 21.70
N LEU A 88 8.40 13.65 21.11
CA LEU A 88 7.91 14.01 19.78
C LEU A 88 7.04 15.26 19.82
N ALA A 89 7.21 16.14 18.83
CA ALA A 89 6.45 17.39 18.72
C ALA A 89 5.04 17.20 18.14
N CYS A 90 4.64 15.97 17.79
CA CYS A 90 3.30 15.63 17.33
C CYS A 90 2.80 14.32 17.96
N ARG A 91 1.50 14.02 17.76
CA ARG A 91 0.90 12.77 18.24
C ARG A 91 1.21 11.61 17.29
N VAL A 92 1.61 10.47 17.85
CA VAL A 92 1.76 9.20 17.10
C VAL A 92 0.40 8.51 17.02
N ILE A 93 0.01 8.09 15.82
CA ILE A 93 -1.19 7.25 15.59
C ILE A 93 -0.84 5.81 15.91
N GLY A 94 -1.34 5.27 17.01
CA GLY A 94 -1.09 3.91 17.45
C GLY A 94 -1.64 3.64 18.84
N SER A 95 -1.47 2.40 19.28
CA SER A 95 -1.86 1.94 20.61
C SER A 95 -0.85 2.40 21.69
N PRO A 96 -1.21 2.38 22.99
CA PRO A 96 -0.30 2.70 24.09
C PRO A 96 0.98 1.84 24.08
N LEU A 97 2.06 2.39 24.63
CA LEU A 97 3.40 1.78 24.65
C LEU A 97 3.39 0.33 25.14
N GLU A 98 2.70 0.04 26.23
CA GLU A 98 2.68 -1.32 26.79
C GLU A 98 2.05 -2.33 25.82
N THR A 99 0.97 -1.96 25.15
CA THR A 99 0.37 -2.78 24.08
C THR A 99 1.35 -2.99 22.93
N CYS A 100 2.06 -1.92 22.50
CA CYS A 100 3.07 -2.04 21.45
C CYS A 100 4.20 -3.00 21.86
N ARG A 101 4.70 -2.93 23.10
CA ARG A 101 5.75 -3.83 23.60
C ARG A 101 5.33 -5.28 23.59
N ILE A 102 4.13 -5.59 24.11
CA ILE A 102 3.60 -6.96 24.12
C ILE A 102 3.43 -7.47 22.69
N CYS A 103 2.84 -6.68 21.79
CA CYS A 103 2.58 -7.10 20.41
C CYS A 103 3.86 -7.24 19.57
N CYS A 104 4.93 -6.49 19.85
CA CYS A 104 6.20 -6.58 19.13
C CYS A 104 7.05 -7.80 19.53
N SER A 105 6.73 -8.50 20.62
CA SER A 105 7.37 -9.75 21.05
C SER A 105 6.38 -10.90 21.02
N LYS A 106 6.70 -11.95 20.26
CA LYS A 106 5.88 -13.16 20.20
C LYS A 106 5.84 -13.88 21.54
N ARG A 107 6.98 -13.92 22.24
CA ARG A 107 7.07 -14.49 23.59
C ARG A 107 6.15 -13.76 24.55
N ALA A 108 6.22 -12.43 24.63
CA ALA A 108 5.37 -11.64 25.50
C ALA A 108 3.87 -11.79 25.11
N THR A 109 3.55 -11.80 23.82
CA THR A 109 2.19 -12.08 23.33
C THR A 109 1.71 -13.46 23.83
N TYR A 110 2.52 -14.50 23.67
CA TYR A 110 2.11 -15.85 24.08
C TYR A 110 2.01 -15.98 25.61
N GLU A 111 2.89 -15.36 26.38
CA GLU A 111 2.79 -15.34 27.84
C GLU A 111 1.50 -14.69 28.35
N VAL A 112 1.08 -13.58 27.71
CA VAL A 112 -0.16 -12.86 28.06
C VAL A 112 -1.41 -13.66 27.68
N PHE A 113 -1.39 -14.38 26.56
CA PHE A 113 -2.58 -15.01 26.00
C PHE A 113 -2.69 -16.51 26.26
N ALA A 114 -1.62 -17.23 26.57
CA ALA A 114 -1.67 -18.67 26.86
C ALA A 114 -2.72 -19.10 27.91
N PRO A 115 -3.03 -18.31 28.95
CA PRO A 115 -4.06 -18.66 29.92
C PRO A 115 -5.51 -18.60 29.37
N ILE A 116 -5.74 -17.89 28.26
CA ILE A 116 -7.09 -17.57 27.76
C ILE A 116 -7.32 -17.95 26.30
N LEU A 117 -6.27 -18.09 25.50
CA LEU A 117 -6.33 -18.49 24.10
C LEU A 117 -5.25 -19.53 23.79
N ARG A 118 -5.51 -20.36 22.78
CA ARG A 118 -4.47 -21.25 22.27
C ARG A 118 -3.39 -20.43 21.55
N VAL A 119 -2.15 -20.62 21.99
CA VAL A 119 -0.92 -20.08 21.36
C VAL A 119 -0.03 -21.25 20.93
N PRO A 120 0.96 -21.06 20.04
CA PRO A 120 1.91 -22.12 19.70
C PRO A 120 2.70 -22.57 20.93
N LEU A 121 2.90 -23.87 21.08
CA LEU A 121 3.81 -24.38 22.10
C LEU A 121 5.23 -23.92 21.81
N LEU A 122 5.87 -23.29 22.78
CA LEU A 122 7.30 -22.95 22.71
C LEU A 122 8.11 -24.11 23.30
N TYR A 123 9.22 -24.45 22.66
CA TYR A 123 10.16 -25.45 23.10
C TYR A 123 11.44 -24.79 23.66
N PRO A 124 11.62 -24.67 24.98
CA PRO A 124 12.82 -24.09 25.58
C PRO A 124 14.08 -24.87 25.22
N SER A 125 13.94 -26.20 25.05
CA SER A 125 14.99 -27.11 24.61
C SER A 125 14.50 -27.96 23.44
N LEU A 126 15.41 -28.33 22.54
CA LEU A 126 15.12 -29.29 21.47
C LEU A 126 14.88 -30.73 22.00
N ASP A 127 15.25 -30.99 23.25
CA ASP A 127 14.94 -32.26 23.90
C ASP A 127 13.46 -32.40 24.28
N GLU A 128 12.74 -31.27 24.35
CA GLU A 128 11.30 -31.20 24.65
C GLU A 128 10.43 -31.30 23.40
N VAL A 129 11.03 -31.36 22.22
CA VAL A 129 10.29 -31.44 20.94
C VAL A 129 9.67 -32.83 20.78
N PRO A 130 8.34 -32.97 20.81
CA PRO A 130 7.70 -34.28 20.78
C PRO A 130 7.66 -34.90 19.37
N ALA A 131 7.66 -34.07 18.36
CA ALA A 131 7.56 -34.48 16.94
C ALA A 131 8.06 -33.39 15.98
N TRP A 132 8.57 -33.82 14.84
CA TRP A 132 9.03 -32.97 13.75
C TRP A 132 7.97 -32.96 12.62
N PRO A 133 7.89 -31.90 11.78
CA PRO A 133 8.70 -30.68 11.82
C PRO A 133 8.29 -29.72 12.92
N ILE A 134 9.22 -28.85 13.33
CA ILE A 134 8.94 -27.66 14.14
C ILE A 134 9.11 -26.38 13.33
N PHE A 135 8.76 -25.25 13.93
CA PHE A 135 8.89 -23.93 13.31
C PHE A 135 9.84 -23.06 14.13
N LEU A 136 10.79 -22.40 13.44
CA LEU A 136 11.66 -21.41 14.06
C LEU A 136 11.26 -20.04 13.55
N LYS A 137 11.10 -19.09 14.46
CA LYS A 137 10.69 -17.72 14.14
C LYS A 137 11.38 -16.74 15.09
N PRO A 138 11.90 -15.57 14.59
CA PRO A 138 12.43 -14.54 15.48
C PRO A 138 11.35 -14.05 16.45
N ASP A 139 11.73 -13.79 17.70
CA ASP A 139 10.80 -13.24 18.71
C ASP A 139 10.20 -11.92 18.22
N SER A 140 11.04 -11.00 17.75
CA SER A 140 10.64 -9.75 17.10
C SER A 140 10.98 -9.79 15.63
N GLY A 141 10.15 -9.17 14.78
CA GLY A 141 10.37 -9.12 13.32
C GLY A 141 9.07 -9.05 12.53
N TYR A 142 9.20 -8.88 11.22
CA TYR A 142 8.08 -8.67 10.29
C TYR A 142 8.29 -9.44 8.98
N GLY A 143 7.20 -9.65 8.23
CA GLY A 143 7.24 -10.10 6.83
C GLY A 143 7.86 -11.48 6.63
N GLY A 144 7.82 -12.37 7.62
CA GLY A 144 8.35 -13.73 7.47
C GLY A 144 9.88 -13.83 7.36
N HIS A 145 10.62 -12.75 7.62
CA HIS A 145 12.08 -12.80 7.63
C HIS A 145 12.60 -13.70 8.77
N GLY A 146 13.60 -14.54 8.45
CA GLY A 146 14.23 -15.42 9.42
C GLY A 146 13.34 -16.55 9.94
N VAL A 147 12.25 -16.92 9.24
CA VAL A 147 11.39 -18.03 9.61
C VAL A 147 11.82 -19.32 8.92
N HIS A 148 11.81 -20.44 9.64
CA HIS A 148 12.22 -21.73 9.09
C HIS A 148 11.26 -22.83 9.55
N LYS A 149 10.75 -23.63 8.61
CA LYS A 149 10.16 -24.93 8.90
C LYS A 149 11.28 -25.96 8.88
N VAL A 150 11.58 -26.55 10.02
CA VAL A 150 12.72 -27.47 10.16
C VAL A 150 12.24 -28.89 10.43
N PRO A 151 12.63 -29.86 9.56
CA PRO A 151 12.19 -31.24 9.65
C PRO A 151 12.99 -32.08 10.65
N SER A 152 14.12 -31.59 11.17
CA SER A 152 15.02 -32.36 12.03
C SER A 152 15.71 -31.50 13.10
N ARG A 153 16.26 -32.19 14.10
CA ARG A 153 17.04 -31.59 15.15
C ARG A 153 18.30 -30.89 14.63
N ASP A 154 19.03 -31.55 13.74
CA ASP A 154 20.29 -31.03 13.19
C ASP A 154 20.09 -29.68 12.49
N GLU A 155 19.02 -29.57 11.68
CA GLU A 155 18.67 -28.30 11.04
C GLU A 155 18.25 -27.24 12.07
N ALA A 156 17.48 -27.61 13.09
CA ALA A 156 17.10 -26.69 14.15
C ALA A 156 18.33 -26.14 14.89
N GLU A 157 19.27 -27.03 15.27
CA GLU A 157 20.53 -26.63 15.91
C GLU A 157 21.36 -25.70 15.01
N PHE A 158 21.42 -25.97 13.72
CA PHE A 158 22.12 -25.12 12.77
C PHE A 158 21.61 -23.68 12.79
N PHE A 159 20.28 -23.47 12.68
CA PHE A 159 19.69 -22.14 12.70
C PHE A 159 19.80 -21.46 14.08
N LEU A 160 19.52 -22.17 15.16
CA LEU A 160 19.58 -21.64 16.52
C LEU A 160 21.01 -21.25 16.98
N LYS A 161 22.03 -21.88 16.40
CA LYS A 161 23.44 -21.48 16.62
C LYS A 161 23.76 -20.14 15.93
N ARG A 162 23.16 -19.88 14.77
CA ARG A 162 23.40 -18.68 13.96
C ARG A 162 22.59 -17.48 14.42
N ASP A 163 21.36 -17.71 14.87
CA ASP A 163 20.47 -16.65 15.34
C ASP A 163 19.85 -17.03 16.68
N LYS A 164 20.27 -16.31 17.72
CA LYS A 164 19.82 -16.50 19.10
C LYS A 164 18.44 -15.87 19.38
N SER A 165 17.91 -15.07 18.45
CA SER A 165 16.58 -14.47 18.57
C SER A 165 15.47 -15.44 18.21
N LEU A 166 15.79 -16.59 17.59
CA LEU A 166 14.81 -17.57 17.14
C LEU A 166 14.15 -18.30 18.32
N LEU A 167 12.84 -18.36 18.27
CA LEU A 167 12.01 -19.22 19.12
C LEU A 167 11.74 -20.53 18.40
N ALA A 168 11.98 -21.65 19.07
CA ALA A 168 11.55 -22.95 18.60
C ALA A 168 10.11 -23.20 19.06
N MET A 169 9.22 -23.51 18.12
CA MET A 169 7.80 -23.64 18.41
C MET A 169 7.08 -24.69 17.57
N GLU A 170 5.87 -25.00 17.98
CA GLU A 170 4.95 -25.89 17.29
C GLU A 170 4.77 -25.48 15.83
N TYR A 171 4.83 -26.45 14.92
CA TYR A 171 4.46 -26.25 13.53
C TYR A 171 2.95 -26.36 13.34
N LEU A 172 2.34 -25.34 12.78
CA LEU A 172 0.90 -25.28 12.47
C LEU A 172 0.69 -25.50 10.97
N PRO A 173 0.08 -26.63 10.54
CA PRO A 173 -0.04 -26.98 9.13
C PRO A 173 -1.26 -26.41 8.41
N GLY A 174 -2.27 -25.93 9.14
CA GLY A 174 -3.59 -25.62 8.61
C GLY A 174 -3.71 -24.24 7.97
N ARG A 175 -4.96 -23.84 7.73
CA ARG A 175 -5.28 -22.55 7.10
C ARG A 175 -4.93 -21.39 8.01
N GLU A 176 -4.60 -20.27 7.39
CA GLU A 176 -4.14 -19.07 8.07
C GLU A 176 -5.09 -17.89 7.80
N TYR A 177 -5.40 -17.15 8.85
CA TYR A 177 -6.32 -16.03 8.80
C TYR A 177 -5.71 -14.79 9.42
N THR A 178 -6.08 -13.63 8.90
CA THR A 178 -5.86 -12.34 9.54
C THR A 178 -7.22 -11.75 9.90
N ILE A 179 -7.32 -11.20 11.09
CA ILE A 179 -8.51 -10.49 11.56
C ILE A 179 -8.14 -9.03 11.74
N ASP A 180 -8.65 -8.19 10.85
CA ASP A 180 -8.41 -6.74 10.86
C ASP A 180 -9.42 -6.10 11.82
N CYS A 181 -8.92 -5.27 12.74
CA CYS A 181 -9.68 -4.72 13.84
C CYS A 181 -9.54 -3.20 13.94
N PHE A 182 -10.54 -2.57 14.52
CA PHE A 182 -10.50 -1.16 14.91
C PHE A 182 -11.10 -0.98 16.31
N THR A 183 -10.33 -0.32 17.20
CA THR A 183 -10.75 0.03 18.54
C THR A 183 -10.71 1.55 18.70
N ASP A 184 -11.80 2.15 19.15
CA ASP A 184 -11.88 3.60 19.33
C ASP A 184 -11.14 4.09 20.58
N ARG A 185 -11.04 5.40 20.74
CA ARG A 185 -10.41 6.08 21.88
C ARG A 185 -11.02 5.72 23.23
N HIS A 186 -12.24 5.15 23.25
CA HIS A 186 -12.92 4.71 24.46
C HIS A 186 -12.66 3.21 24.78
N GLY A 187 -11.84 2.52 23.95
CA GLY A 187 -11.52 1.11 24.11
C GLY A 187 -12.60 0.16 23.53
N HIS A 188 -13.60 0.68 22.82
CA HIS A 188 -14.63 -0.14 22.22
C HIS A 188 -14.15 -0.73 20.89
N LEU A 189 -14.22 -2.06 20.75
CA LEU A 189 -13.99 -2.73 19.49
C LEU A 189 -15.14 -2.38 18.52
N ARG A 190 -14.86 -1.55 17.52
CA ARG A 190 -15.84 -1.07 16.53
C ARG A 190 -15.94 -1.94 15.30
N PHE A 191 -14.88 -2.67 14.99
CA PHE A 191 -14.83 -3.57 13.83
C PHE A 191 -13.90 -4.73 14.10
N ALA A 192 -14.26 -5.90 13.59
CA ALA A 192 -13.40 -7.05 13.43
C ALA A 192 -13.82 -7.81 12.15
N GLY A 193 -12.94 -7.86 11.16
CA GLY A 193 -13.19 -8.52 9.87
C GLY A 193 -12.12 -9.56 9.59
N ALA A 194 -12.54 -10.84 9.48
CA ALA A 194 -11.61 -11.91 9.18
C ALA A 194 -11.43 -12.09 7.66
N ARG A 195 -10.22 -12.44 7.27
CA ARG A 195 -9.86 -12.81 5.89
C ARG A 195 -8.91 -14.00 5.89
N GLU A 196 -9.11 -14.93 4.98
CA GLU A 196 -8.24 -16.08 4.73
C GLU A 196 -7.02 -15.63 3.92
N ARG A 197 -5.83 -16.12 4.28
CA ARG A 197 -4.56 -15.88 3.58
C ARG A 197 -4.32 -17.01 2.58
N LEU A 198 -4.84 -16.85 1.36
CA LEU A 198 -4.84 -17.90 0.34
C LEU A 198 -3.47 -18.13 -0.28
N ARG A 199 -2.68 -17.05 -0.48
CA ARG A 199 -1.32 -17.13 -1.00
C ARG A 199 -0.41 -16.19 -0.25
N ILE A 200 0.71 -16.74 0.20
CA ILE A 200 1.77 -16.01 0.93
C ILE A 200 3.03 -16.08 0.06
N LYS A 201 3.67 -14.93 -0.16
CA LYS A 201 4.95 -14.80 -0.83
C LYS A 201 5.89 -14.01 0.07
N ASP A 202 7.05 -14.58 0.38
CA ASP A 202 8.06 -13.97 1.25
C ASP A 202 7.49 -13.47 2.59
N GLY A 203 6.59 -14.28 3.21
CA GLY A 203 5.91 -13.95 4.47
C GLY A 203 4.74 -12.96 4.33
N LEU A 204 4.59 -12.31 3.18
CA LEU A 204 3.54 -11.34 2.93
C LEU A 204 2.31 -12.01 2.29
N CYS A 205 1.13 -11.70 2.81
CA CYS A 205 -0.11 -12.12 2.17
C CYS A 205 -0.31 -11.34 0.87
N VAL A 206 -0.35 -12.04 -0.25
CA VAL A 206 -0.58 -11.43 -1.58
C VAL A 206 -1.95 -11.75 -2.15
N HIS A 207 -2.63 -12.80 -1.65
CA HIS A 207 -3.97 -13.19 -2.08
C HIS A 207 -4.84 -13.49 -0.86
N SER A 208 -5.98 -12.84 -0.75
CA SER A 208 -6.87 -12.92 0.42
C SER A 208 -8.33 -12.67 0.05
N ARG A 209 -9.24 -13.30 0.79
CA ARG A 209 -10.70 -13.07 0.71
C ARG A 209 -11.31 -12.98 2.09
N PRO A 210 -12.43 -12.25 2.27
CA PRO A 210 -13.16 -12.23 3.54
C PRO A 210 -13.70 -13.62 3.87
N VAL A 211 -13.73 -13.90 5.16
CA VAL A 211 -14.39 -15.10 5.70
C VAL A 211 -15.26 -14.71 6.87
N GLY A 212 -16.46 -15.31 6.96
CA GLY A 212 -17.36 -15.16 8.11
C GLY A 212 -17.00 -16.14 9.23
N GLY A 213 -17.56 -15.88 10.40
CA GLY A 213 -17.51 -16.81 11.54
C GLY A 213 -17.52 -16.08 12.89
N ALA A 214 -18.45 -16.47 13.78
CA ALA A 214 -18.58 -15.89 15.11
C ALA A 214 -17.30 -16.05 15.95
N ILE A 215 -16.55 -17.11 15.71
CA ILE A 215 -15.29 -17.40 16.41
C ILE A 215 -14.26 -16.28 16.24
N PHE A 216 -14.16 -15.66 15.05
CA PHE A 216 -13.21 -14.58 14.82
C PHE A 216 -13.58 -13.31 15.59
N GLN A 217 -14.89 -13.05 15.72
CA GLN A 217 -15.42 -11.95 16.53
C GLN A 217 -15.17 -12.18 18.03
N GLU A 218 -15.30 -13.40 18.50
CA GLU A 218 -15.04 -13.78 19.89
C GLU A 218 -13.55 -13.61 20.22
N LEU A 219 -12.65 -14.11 19.36
CA LEU A 219 -11.22 -13.93 19.51
C LEU A 219 -10.86 -12.44 19.56
N ALA A 220 -11.42 -11.63 18.66
CA ALA A 220 -11.15 -10.18 18.62
C ALA A 220 -11.60 -9.49 19.91
N ARG A 221 -12.80 -9.82 20.45
CA ARG A 221 -13.29 -9.28 21.74
C ARG A 221 -12.38 -9.71 22.90
N THR A 222 -11.97 -10.97 22.95
CA THR A 222 -11.08 -11.49 23.97
C THR A 222 -9.73 -10.78 23.99
N ILE A 223 -9.14 -10.57 22.80
CA ILE A 223 -7.86 -9.85 22.65
C ILE A 223 -8.04 -8.38 23.04
N ASN A 224 -9.11 -7.73 22.55
CA ASN A 224 -9.40 -6.33 22.88
C ASN A 224 -9.64 -6.08 24.38
N ALA A 225 -10.25 -7.02 25.07
CA ALA A 225 -10.50 -6.94 26.51
C ALA A 225 -9.20 -7.10 27.35
N ARG A 226 -8.17 -7.72 26.77
CA ARG A 226 -6.91 -8.01 27.50
C ARG A 226 -5.85 -6.94 27.34
N LEU A 227 -5.82 -6.22 26.19
CA LEU A 227 -4.87 -5.16 25.87
C LEU A 227 -5.60 -3.86 25.55
N GLN A 228 -4.95 -2.73 25.85
CA GLN A 228 -5.48 -1.42 25.50
C GLN A 228 -5.09 -1.06 24.07
N PHE A 229 -6.00 -1.32 23.13
CA PHE A 229 -5.81 -0.86 21.75
C PHE A 229 -6.39 0.54 21.54
N ARG A 230 -5.82 1.25 20.56
CA ARG A 230 -6.38 2.48 19.99
C ARG A 230 -6.09 2.54 18.50
N GLY A 231 -7.11 2.84 17.69
CA GLY A 231 -7.03 2.87 16.24
C GLY A 231 -7.02 1.48 15.62
N VAL A 232 -6.32 1.36 14.50
CA VAL A 232 -6.21 0.12 13.73
C VAL A 232 -5.23 -0.88 14.36
N TRP A 233 -5.62 -2.14 14.35
CA TRP A 233 -4.77 -3.27 14.71
C TRP A 233 -5.24 -4.53 14.00
N PHE A 234 -4.46 -5.56 14.01
CA PHE A 234 -4.84 -6.88 13.51
C PHE A 234 -4.19 -7.99 14.33
N PHE A 235 -4.73 -9.20 14.19
CA PHE A 235 -4.06 -10.39 14.67
C PHE A 235 -4.16 -11.51 13.65
N GLN A 236 -3.28 -12.51 13.77
CA GLN A 236 -3.24 -13.66 12.90
C GLN A 236 -3.47 -14.92 13.71
N VAL A 237 -4.28 -15.82 13.15
CA VAL A 237 -4.48 -17.16 13.67
C VAL A 237 -4.24 -18.20 12.60
N LYS A 238 -3.79 -19.36 13.01
CA LYS A 238 -3.55 -20.50 12.13
C LYS A 238 -4.12 -21.77 12.72
N GLU A 239 -4.68 -22.63 11.88
CA GLU A 239 -5.20 -23.91 12.31
C GLU A 239 -4.07 -24.86 12.67
N SER A 240 -4.19 -25.51 13.84
CA SER A 240 -3.33 -26.63 14.26
C SER A 240 -3.62 -27.88 13.41
N SER A 241 -2.88 -28.95 13.66
CA SER A 241 -3.14 -30.26 13.06
C SER A 241 -4.51 -30.84 13.43
N ARG A 242 -5.17 -30.29 14.47
CA ARG A 242 -6.51 -30.67 14.91
C ARG A 242 -7.60 -29.70 14.45
N GLY A 243 -7.24 -28.68 13.64
CA GLY A 243 -8.17 -27.66 13.19
C GLY A 243 -8.47 -26.56 14.21
N GLU A 244 -7.74 -26.50 15.33
CA GLU A 244 -7.92 -25.48 16.36
C GLU A 244 -7.22 -24.17 15.94
N LEU A 245 -7.93 -23.05 16.07
CA LEU A 245 -7.34 -21.73 15.80
C LEU A 245 -6.33 -21.36 16.89
N THR A 246 -5.10 -21.10 16.48
CA THR A 246 -3.96 -20.79 17.34
C THR A 246 -3.49 -19.37 17.04
N LEU A 247 -3.44 -18.50 18.05
CA LEU A 247 -2.97 -17.10 17.93
C LEU A 247 -1.49 -17.06 17.59
N MET A 248 -1.12 -16.46 16.48
CA MET A 248 0.26 -16.40 15.99
C MET A 248 0.96 -15.08 16.27
N GLU A 249 0.27 -13.97 16.06
CA GLU A 249 0.79 -12.61 16.27
C GLU A 249 -0.34 -11.60 16.38
N ILE A 250 -0.04 -10.48 17.02
CA ILE A 250 -0.89 -9.29 17.08
C ILE A 250 -0.03 -8.10 16.64
N ALA A 251 -0.57 -7.19 15.85
CA ALA A 251 0.15 -5.99 15.43
C ALA A 251 -0.78 -4.76 15.48
N PRO A 252 -0.46 -3.75 16.32
CA PRO A 252 -1.28 -2.55 16.47
C PRO A 252 -0.96 -1.50 15.39
N ARG A 253 -1.09 -1.89 14.12
CA ARG A 253 -0.87 -1.07 12.93
C ARG A 253 -1.68 -1.55 11.72
N VAL A 254 -1.62 -0.79 10.64
CA VAL A 254 -2.20 -1.19 9.35
C VAL A 254 -1.49 -2.42 8.78
N ALA A 255 -2.25 -3.35 8.21
CA ALA A 255 -1.72 -4.48 7.44
C ALA A 255 -1.77 -4.17 5.93
N GLY A 256 -0.80 -4.69 5.18
CA GLY A 256 -0.69 -4.42 3.74
C GLY A 256 -1.88 -4.87 2.89
N THR A 257 -2.70 -5.81 3.36
CA THR A 257 -3.92 -6.30 2.67
C THR A 257 -5.24 -5.80 3.29
N MET A 258 -5.19 -4.80 4.18
CA MET A 258 -6.40 -4.10 4.70
C MET A 258 -7.16 -3.34 3.61
N ALA A 259 -6.53 -3.11 2.45
CA ALA A 259 -7.21 -2.63 1.24
C ALA A 259 -8.49 -3.40 0.91
N LEU A 260 -8.57 -4.68 1.25
CA LEU A 260 -9.76 -5.50 1.08
C LEU A 260 -10.96 -4.89 1.83
N HIS A 261 -10.81 -4.62 3.13
CA HIS A 261 -11.88 -4.01 3.94
C HIS A 261 -12.09 -2.54 3.61
N ARG A 262 -11.04 -1.79 3.20
CA ARG A 262 -11.20 -0.41 2.71
C ARG A 262 -12.14 -0.36 1.51
N ASN A 263 -12.03 -1.28 0.57
CA ASN A 263 -12.93 -1.36 -0.59
C ASN A 263 -14.35 -1.83 -0.19
N LEU A 264 -14.52 -2.43 0.98
CA LEU A 264 -15.82 -2.66 1.59
C LEU A 264 -16.34 -1.46 2.41
N GLY A 265 -15.64 -0.32 2.41
CA GLY A 265 -16.05 0.91 3.10
C GLY A 265 -15.39 1.13 4.47
N VAL A 266 -14.53 0.22 4.94
CA VAL A 266 -13.84 0.34 6.24
C VAL A 266 -12.42 0.88 6.04
N ASN A 267 -12.29 2.20 5.99
CA ASN A 267 -11.00 2.87 5.82
C ASN A 267 -10.28 3.05 7.17
N PHE A 268 -9.52 2.02 7.57
CA PHE A 268 -8.84 1.99 8.88
C PHE A 268 -7.88 3.16 9.11
N ALA A 269 -7.17 3.60 8.08
CA ALA A 269 -6.22 4.70 8.23
C ALA A 269 -6.96 6.02 8.50
N LEU A 270 -8.04 6.30 7.77
CA LEU A 270 -8.87 7.49 7.96
C LEU A 270 -9.57 7.46 9.33
N LEU A 271 -10.14 6.32 9.72
CA LEU A 271 -10.73 6.12 11.04
C LEU A 271 -9.71 6.40 12.15
N SER A 272 -8.44 5.96 11.97
CA SER A 272 -7.38 6.19 12.96
C SER A 272 -6.99 7.67 13.05
N VAL A 273 -7.03 8.41 11.95
CA VAL A 273 -6.82 9.87 11.96
C VAL A 273 -7.95 10.56 12.71
N PHE A 274 -9.21 10.26 12.41
CA PHE A 274 -10.37 10.86 13.08
C PHE A 274 -10.38 10.53 14.57
N ASP A 275 -10.08 9.29 14.95
CA ASP A 275 -9.95 8.91 16.35
C ASP A 275 -8.80 9.66 17.04
N ALA A 276 -7.66 9.85 16.35
CA ALA A 276 -6.56 10.64 16.87
C ALA A 276 -6.90 12.14 17.04
N MET A 277 -7.84 12.65 16.24
CA MET A 277 -8.43 13.99 16.37
C MET A 277 -9.51 14.07 17.47
N ASP A 278 -9.65 13.01 18.26
CA ASP A 278 -10.65 12.87 19.32
C ASP A 278 -12.12 12.94 18.82
N MET A 279 -12.35 12.58 17.55
CA MET A 279 -13.69 12.47 16.95
C MET A 279 -14.29 11.08 17.20
N ASP A 280 -15.61 11.03 17.35
CA ASP A 280 -16.33 9.76 17.39
C ASP A 280 -16.41 9.16 15.99
N VAL A 281 -16.09 7.88 15.87
CA VAL A 281 -16.06 7.16 14.60
C VAL A 281 -17.22 6.21 14.46
N HIS A 282 -17.80 6.16 13.26
CA HIS A 282 -18.83 5.22 12.88
C HIS A 282 -18.34 4.41 11.68
N ILE A 283 -18.67 3.12 11.66
CA ILE A 283 -18.23 2.20 10.60
C ILE A 283 -19.47 1.62 9.94
N GLN A 284 -19.53 1.77 8.63
CA GLN A 284 -20.52 1.12 7.78
C GLN A 284 -19.78 0.36 6.68
N ALA A 285 -19.85 -0.97 6.74
CA ALA A 285 -19.30 -1.83 5.70
C ALA A 285 -20.38 -2.16 4.67
N ASN A 286 -19.97 -2.22 3.40
CA ASN A 286 -20.77 -2.77 2.32
C ASN A 286 -20.74 -4.32 2.39
N ASP A 287 -21.81 -4.96 1.93
CA ASP A 287 -21.94 -6.40 1.86
C ASP A 287 -21.95 -6.85 0.39
N PHE A 288 -20.76 -7.15 -0.13
CA PHE A 288 -20.56 -7.79 -1.42
C PHE A 288 -19.32 -8.67 -1.40
N GLN A 289 -19.25 -9.63 -2.32
CA GLN A 289 -18.07 -10.49 -2.42
C GLN A 289 -16.90 -9.73 -3.05
N ILE A 290 -15.75 -9.83 -2.40
CA ILE A 290 -14.51 -9.20 -2.85
C ILE A 290 -13.33 -10.14 -2.56
N GLU A 291 -12.34 -10.08 -3.40
CA GLU A 291 -11.08 -10.79 -3.26
C GLU A 291 -9.95 -9.86 -3.65
N ILE A 292 -8.83 -9.91 -2.94
CA ILE A 292 -7.65 -9.09 -3.26
C ILE A 292 -6.51 -9.99 -3.71
N ASP A 293 -5.96 -9.71 -4.88
CA ASP A 293 -4.67 -10.22 -5.34
C ASP A 293 -3.70 -9.06 -5.57
N ARG A 294 -2.47 -9.21 -5.13
CA ARG A 294 -1.44 -8.15 -5.17
C ARG A 294 -0.25 -8.58 -5.99
N ALA A 295 0.24 -7.67 -6.78
CA ALA A 295 1.48 -7.80 -7.53
C ALA A 295 2.36 -6.56 -7.33
N VAL A 296 3.59 -6.63 -7.80
CA VAL A 296 4.50 -5.49 -7.86
C VAL A 296 3.94 -4.46 -8.84
N THR A 297 3.92 -3.20 -8.46
CA THR A 297 3.48 -2.08 -9.30
C THR A 297 4.71 -1.25 -9.70
N SER A 298 4.84 -0.95 -11.00
CA SER A 298 5.88 -0.07 -11.53
C SER A 298 5.46 1.40 -11.39
N ARG A 299 6.46 2.28 -11.22
CA ARG A 299 6.33 3.73 -11.33
C ARG A 299 7.56 4.25 -12.07
N PHE A 300 7.35 5.26 -12.88
CA PHE A 300 8.39 5.81 -13.74
C PHE A 300 8.63 7.28 -13.40
N ARG A 301 9.83 7.74 -13.67
CA ARG A 301 10.19 9.16 -13.65
C ARG A 301 10.95 9.45 -14.92
N THR A 302 10.52 10.47 -15.63
CA THR A 302 11.16 10.96 -16.84
C THR A 302 11.60 12.40 -16.63
N ASP A 303 12.49 12.88 -17.48
CA ASP A 303 12.91 14.28 -17.59
C ASP A 303 12.20 15.01 -18.73
N LEU A 304 11.11 14.44 -19.23
CA LEU A 304 10.35 15.00 -20.32
C LEU A 304 9.58 16.25 -19.89
N HIS A 305 9.75 17.33 -20.65
CA HIS A 305 9.00 18.57 -20.51
C HIS A 305 8.21 18.83 -21.79
N TYR A 306 6.91 18.96 -21.64
CA TYR A 306 5.98 19.19 -22.76
C TYR A 306 4.77 20.01 -22.33
N ARG A 307 4.24 20.78 -23.26
CA ARG A 307 2.97 21.56 -23.10
C ARG A 307 1.91 21.16 -24.09
N HIS A 308 2.23 20.29 -25.03
CA HIS A 308 1.31 19.80 -26.05
C HIS A 308 1.38 18.27 -26.16
N VAL A 309 0.23 17.62 -26.32
CA VAL A 309 0.13 16.19 -26.60
C VAL A 309 -0.72 15.99 -27.83
N TYR A 310 -0.14 15.39 -28.85
CA TYR A 310 -0.85 14.93 -30.04
C TYR A 310 -1.15 13.45 -29.89
N VAL A 311 -2.41 13.05 -30.11
CA VAL A 311 -2.83 11.66 -29.95
C VAL A 311 -3.68 11.23 -31.14
N ASP A 312 -3.44 9.99 -31.60
CA ASP A 312 -4.29 9.37 -32.63
C ASP A 312 -5.58 8.79 -32.05
N LEU A 313 -6.57 8.57 -32.93
CA LEU A 313 -7.89 8.06 -32.56
C LEU A 313 -7.99 6.55 -32.72
N ASP A 314 -7.80 6.07 -33.95
CA ASP A 314 -8.04 4.66 -34.32
C ASP A 314 -6.93 3.76 -33.80
N ASP A 315 -7.28 2.64 -33.20
CA ASP A 315 -6.36 1.65 -32.60
C ASP A 315 -5.39 2.23 -31.53
N CYS A 316 -5.56 3.49 -31.19
CA CYS A 316 -4.82 4.25 -30.18
C CYS A 316 -5.72 4.66 -29.01
N LEU A 317 -6.57 5.67 -29.20
CA LEU A 317 -7.54 6.13 -28.21
C LEU A 317 -8.80 5.25 -28.17
N ILE A 318 -9.22 4.72 -29.32
CA ILE A 318 -10.33 3.78 -29.47
C ILE A 318 -9.80 2.52 -30.17
N CYS A 319 -9.79 1.40 -29.46
CA CYS A 319 -9.32 0.10 -29.93
C CYS A 319 -10.51 -0.88 -30.00
N ASP A 320 -10.77 -1.49 -31.16
CA ASP A 320 -11.89 -2.43 -31.34
C ASP A 320 -13.25 -1.88 -30.88
N GLY A 321 -13.47 -0.57 -30.98
CA GLY A 321 -14.69 0.10 -30.53
C GLY A 321 -14.76 0.40 -29.03
N PHE A 322 -13.71 0.08 -28.26
CA PHE A 322 -13.59 0.38 -26.84
C PHE A 322 -12.58 1.50 -26.59
N VAL A 323 -12.91 2.35 -25.63
CA VAL A 323 -12.02 3.44 -25.22
C VAL A 323 -10.82 2.88 -24.43
N ASN A 324 -9.62 3.29 -24.81
CA ASN A 324 -8.39 3.04 -24.04
C ASN A 324 -8.39 3.87 -22.75
N THR A 325 -8.90 3.30 -21.66
CA THR A 325 -9.07 4.01 -20.40
C THR A 325 -7.76 4.45 -19.77
N SER A 326 -6.65 3.74 -19.99
CA SER A 326 -5.32 4.13 -19.51
C SER A 326 -4.83 5.40 -20.21
N LEU A 327 -5.01 5.48 -21.53
CA LEU A 327 -4.67 6.68 -22.30
C LEU A 327 -5.56 7.85 -21.89
N VAL A 328 -6.86 7.64 -21.71
CA VAL A 328 -7.78 8.68 -21.22
C VAL A 328 -7.38 9.19 -19.84
N ALA A 329 -6.98 8.31 -18.92
CA ALA A 329 -6.48 8.72 -17.61
C ALA A 329 -5.26 9.65 -17.74
N PHE A 330 -4.31 9.33 -18.63
CA PHE A 330 -3.17 10.19 -18.93
C PHE A 330 -3.61 11.54 -19.51
N LEU A 331 -4.54 11.55 -20.48
CA LEU A 331 -5.03 12.79 -21.08
C LEU A 331 -5.70 13.70 -20.05
N TYR A 332 -6.46 13.13 -19.10
CA TYR A 332 -7.02 13.92 -17.98
C TYR A 332 -5.95 14.44 -17.02
N GLN A 333 -4.86 13.71 -16.79
CA GLN A 333 -3.73 14.25 -16.05
C GLN A 333 -3.07 15.44 -16.78
N CYS A 334 -3.01 15.38 -18.11
CA CYS A 334 -2.57 16.50 -18.94
C CYS A 334 -3.49 17.72 -18.80
N VAL A 335 -4.81 17.54 -18.89
CA VAL A 335 -5.81 18.61 -18.68
C VAL A 335 -5.63 19.25 -17.30
N ASN A 336 -5.49 18.46 -16.25
CA ASN A 336 -5.31 18.95 -14.87
C ASN A 336 -4.03 19.79 -14.70
N ARG A 337 -3.04 19.60 -15.58
CA ARG A 337 -1.76 20.32 -15.58
C ARG A 337 -1.72 21.48 -16.57
N GLY A 338 -2.80 21.72 -17.31
CA GLY A 338 -2.87 22.77 -18.33
C GLY A 338 -2.08 22.45 -19.61
N VAL A 339 -1.82 21.15 -19.86
CA VAL A 339 -1.21 20.67 -21.10
C VAL A 339 -2.30 20.59 -22.17
N LEU A 340 -2.03 21.16 -23.34
CA LEU A 340 -2.99 21.22 -24.46
C LEU A 340 -3.03 19.90 -25.22
N LEU A 341 -4.23 19.42 -25.48
CA LEU A 341 -4.50 18.14 -26.15
C LEU A 341 -4.97 18.34 -27.59
N HIS A 342 -4.28 17.69 -28.52
CA HIS A 342 -4.61 17.71 -29.94
C HIS A 342 -4.94 16.29 -30.41
N LEU A 343 -6.17 16.10 -30.91
CA LEU A 343 -6.49 14.85 -31.61
C LEU A 343 -6.00 14.99 -33.06
N LEU A 344 -5.17 14.03 -33.50
CA LEU A 344 -4.56 14.07 -34.84
C LEU A 344 -4.82 12.75 -35.56
N THR A 345 -5.86 12.72 -36.43
CA THR A 345 -6.36 11.46 -36.98
C THR A 345 -6.69 11.53 -38.45
N ARG A 346 -6.70 10.36 -39.13
CA ARG A 346 -7.26 10.14 -40.48
C ARG A 346 -8.53 9.30 -40.42
N HIS A 347 -9.30 9.42 -39.33
CA HIS A 347 -10.53 8.65 -39.13
C HIS A 347 -11.49 8.74 -40.35
N ARG A 348 -12.02 7.58 -40.76
CA ARG A 348 -12.83 7.49 -41.97
C ARG A 348 -14.27 7.96 -41.80
N ARG A 349 -14.72 8.10 -40.56
CA ARG A 349 -16.10 8.53 -40.23
C ARG A 349 -16.09 9.94 -39.66
N SER A 350 -17.24 10.41 -39.23
CA SER A 350 -17.33 11.66 -38.47
C SER A 350 -16.59 11.51 -37.12
N VAL A 351 -15.56 12.34 -36.93
CA VAL A 351 -14.81 12.35 -35.68
C VAL A 351 -15.71 12.79 -34.53
N ASP A 352 -16.57 13.78 -34.73
CA ASP A 352 -17.51 14.29 -33.73
C ASP A 352 -18.50 13.22 -33.27
N GLU A 353 -19.06 12.44 -34.23
CA GLU A 353 -19.94 11.33 -33.87
C GLU A 353 -19.23 10.24 -33.10
N THR A 354 -17.99 9.91 -33.49
CA THR A 354 -17.17 8.89 -32.81
C THR A 354 -16.81 9.33 -31.40
N LEU A 355 -16.35 10.57 -31.22
CA LEU A 355 -16.08 11.14 -29.89
C LEU A 355 -17.35 11.24 -29.05
N GLY A 356 -18.51 11.58 -29.67
CA GLY A 356 -19.80 11.61 -29.00
C GLY A 356 -20.23 10.24 -28.45
N GLN A 357 -20.11 9.19 -29.27
CA GLN A 357 -20.40 7.81 -28.87
C GLN A 357 -19.48 7.34 -27.77
N ALA A 358 -18.19 7.69 -27.84
CA ALA A 358 -17.18 7.39 -26.84
C ALA A 358 -17.28 8.29 -25.59
N ARG A 359 -18.14 9.31 -25.55
CA ARG A 359 -18.26 10.32 -24.48
C ARG A 359 -16.95 11.08 -24.21
N LEU A 360 -16.18 11.33 -25.27
CA LEU A 360 -14.89 12.06 -25.23
C LEU A 360 -15.03 13.47 -25.86
N GLN A 361 -16.24 13.95 -26.05
CA GLN A 361 -16.50 15.31 -26.48
C GLN A 361 -15.88 16.30 -25.49
N ASN A 362 -15.31 17.37 -26.02
CA ASN A 362 -14.67 18.43 -25.23
C ASN A 362 -13.39 18.02 -24.45
N LEU A 363 -12.80 16.86 -24.74
CA LEU A 363 -11.52 16.46 -24.16
C LEU A 363 -10.34 17.18 -24.84
N PHE A 364 -10.46 17.49 -26.12
CA PHE A 364 -9.38 18.04 -26.93
C PHE A 364 -9.55 19.54 -27.15
N ASP A 365 -8.42 20.26 -27.04
CA ASP A 365 -8.36 21.69 -27.38
C ASP A 365 -8.41 21.91 -28.89
N GLU A 366 -7.90 20.95 -29.69
CA GLU A 366 -7.94 20.99 -31.15
C GLU A 366 -8.17 19.58 -31.72
N VAL A 367 -9.01 19.49 -32.74
CA VAL A 367 -9.23 18.26 -33.51
C VAL A 367 -8.69 18.47 -34.91
N ILE A 368 -7.65 17.74 -35.29
CA ILE A 368 -6.99 17.83 -36.59
C ILE A 368 -7.36 16.58 -37.40
N HIS A 369 -8.31 16.71 -38.30
CA HIS A 369 -8.76 15.63 -39.15
C HIS A 369 -8.06 15.72 -40.52
N LEU A 370 -7.12 14.81 -40.76
CA LEU A 370 -6.32 14.77 -41.99
C LEU A 370 -7.00 13.95 -43.08
N GLN A 371 -6.71 14.32 -44.33
CA GLN A 371 -7.10 13.53 -45.50
C GLN A 371 -6.13 12.35 -45.74
N ALA A 372 -6.59 11.38 -46.49
CA ALA A 372 -5.75 10.25 -46.87
C ALA A 372 -4.50 10.73 -47.61
N GLY A 373 -3.32 10.33 -47.13
CA GLY A 373 -2.03 10.69 -47.70
C GLY A 373 -1.37 11.95 -47.11
N GLU A 374 -2.06 12.72 -46.28
CA GLU A 374 -1.44 13.82 -45.53
C GLU A 374 -0.58 13.27 -44.38
N ALA A 375 0.65 13.77 -44.23
CA ALA A 375 1.56 13.32 -43.19
C ALA A 375 1.20 13.94 -41.83
N LYS A 376 1.08 13.10 -40.76
CA LYS A 376 0.80 13.60 -39.41
C LYS A 376 1.90 14.55 -38.93
N SER A 377 3.16 14.29 -39.29
CA SER A 377 4.29 15.16 -38.98
C SER A 377 4.11 16.60 -39.42
N GLN A 378 3.45 16.86 -40.58
CA GLN A 378 3.22 18.23 -41.08
C GLN A 378 2.20 19.01 -40.25
N ALA A 379 1.29 18.32 -39.59
CA ALA A 379 0.26 18.93 -38.75
C ALA A 379 0.76 19.29 -37.33
N ILE A 380 1.83 18.68 -36.88
CA ILE A 380 2.46 19.00 -35.58
C ILE A 380 3.28 20.28 -35.69
N ARG A 381 2.88 21.31 -34.93
CA ARG A 381 3.45 22.66 -35.02
C ARG A 381 4.41 22.99 -33.87
N GLN A 382 4.24 22.40 -32.71
CA GLN A 382 4.98 22.74 -31.49
C GLN A 382 6.17 21.80 -31.28
N ALA A 383 7.29 22.38 -30.81
CA ALA A 383 8.51 21.65 -30.51
C ALA A 383 8.49 21.03 -29.08
N ASP A 384 7.70 21.61 -28.19
CA ASP A 384 7.50 21.13 -26.81
C ASP A 384 6.26 20.21 -26.74
N ALA A 385 6.21 19.22 -27.62
CA ALA A 385 5.09 18.30 -27.79
C ALA A 385 5.51 16.83 -27.58
N LEU A 386 4.51 15.99 -27.26
CA LEU A 386 4.57 14.53 -27.39
C LEU A 386 3.62 14.09 -28.50
N PHE A 387 3.95 12.96 -29.12
CA PHE A 387 3.06 12.31 -30.09
C PHE A 387 2.79 10.85 -29.69
N ILE A 388 1.52 10.47 -29.64
CA ILE A 388 1.07 9.14 -29.25
C ILE A 388 0.26 8.54 -30.39
N ASP A 389 0.67 7.38 -30.88
CA ASP A 389 0.09 6.73 -32.04
C ASP A 389 0.40 5.23 -31.99
N ASP A 390 -0.51 4.34 -32.42
CA ASP A 390 -0.26 2.88 -32.48
C ASP A 390 0.66 2.52 -33.63
N SER A 391 0.63 3.28 -34.74
CA SER A 391 1.43 3.03 -35.94
C SER A 391 2.91 3.38 -35.73
N PHE A 392 3.78 2.38 -35.78
CA PHE A 392 5.22 2.61 -35.74
C PHE A 392 5.71 3.52 -36.87
N GLN A 393 5.13 3.40 -38.06
CA GLN A 393 5.53 4.21 -39.21
C GLN A 393 5.24 5.70 -38.97
N GLU A 394 4.07 6.06 -38.41
CA GLU A 394 3.70 7.42 -38.06
C GLU A 394 4.63 7.97 -36.97
N ARG A 395 4.86 7.19 -35.93
CA ARG A 395 5.80 7.59 -34.86
C ARG A 395 7.21 7.84 -35.37
N ARG A 396 7.71 6.98 -36.27
CA ARG A 396 9.03 7.15 -36.88
C ARG A 396 9.10 8.43 -37.74
N ASP A 397 8.11 8.65 -38.60
CA ASP A 397 8.05 9.86 -39.44
C ASP A 397 8.02 11.13 -38.60
N VAL A 398 7.20 11.17 -37.56
CA VAL A 398 7.14 12.31 -36.65
C VAL A 398 8.46 12.51 -35.91
N HIS A 399 9.07 11.46 -35.40
CA HIS A 399 10.34 11.55 -34.69
C HIS A 399 11.47 12.05 -35.59
N GLU A 400 11.60 11.48 -36.78
CA GLU A 400 12.64 11.89 -37.77
C GLU A 400 12.43 13.31 -38.28
N SER A 401 11.16 13.74 -38.49
CA SER A 401 10.83 15.04 -39.05
C SER A 401 10.79 16.17 -38.02
N LYS A 402 10.41 15.89 -36.75
CA LYS A 402 10.17 16.90 -35.71
C LYS A 402 11.11 16.83 -34.53
N GLY A 403 11.77 15.70 -34.31
CA GLY A 403 12.67 15.50 -33.15
C GLY A 403 11.96 15.44 -31.79
N ILE A 404 10.62 15.34 -31.76
CA ILE A 404 9.87 15.24 -30.53
C ILE A 404 9.79 13.80 -30.02
N PRO A 405 9.55 13.57 -28.72
CA PRO A 405 9.31 12.24 -28.17
C PRO A 405 8.01 11.65 -28.72
N VAL A 406 8.06 10.36 -29.06
CA VAL A 406 6.92 9.61 -29.62
C VAL A 406 6.66 8.34 -28.82
N PHE A 407 5.41 7.97 -28.61
CA PHE A 407 5.02 6.85 -27.75
C PHE A 407 3.97 5.97 -28.45
N ALA A 408 4.10 4.66 -28.25
CA ALA A 408 2.99 3.75 -28.48
C ALA A 408 1.99 3.82 -27.32
N PRO A 409 0.70 3.48 -27.53
CA PRO A 409 -0.32 3.58 -26.47
C PRO A 409 0.01 2.77 -25.19
N ASP A 410 0.72 1.66 -25.30
CA ASP A 410 1.17 0.85 -24.17
C ASP A 410 2.30 1.51 -23.36
N ALA A 411 3.13 2.34 -24.01
CA ALA A 411 4.22 3.06 -23.35
C ALA A 411 3.77 4.30 -22.58
N VAL A 412 2.50 4.69 -22.65
CA VAL A 412 1.94 5.82 -21.89
C VAL A 412 2.07 5.62 -20.38
N GLU A 413 2.19 4.38 -19.94
CA GLU A 413 2.45 4.05 -18.53
C GLU A 413 3.61 4.85 -17.93
N CYS A 414 4.68 5.09 -18.70
CA CYS A 414 5.84 5.85 -18.21
C CYS A 414 5.60 7.36 -18.10
N LEU A 415 4.53 7.87 -18.69
CA LEU A 415 4.11 9.27 -18.63
C LEU A 415 3.12 9.54 -17.49
N MET A 416 2.53 8.48 -16.93
CA MET A 416 1.60 8.58 -15.81
C MET A 416 2.31 9.04 -14.56
N GLN A 417 1.89 10.16 -14.01
CA GLN A 417 2.40 10.66 -12.73
C GLN A 417 1.49 10.20 -11.58
N SER A 418 1.98 10.30 -10.34
CA SER A 418 1.13 10.10 -9.16
C SER A 418 -0.01 11.14 -9.17
N ASP A 419 -1.22 10.69 -8.84
CA ASP A 419 -2.52 11.34 -9.05
C ASP A 419 -2.75 12.69 -8.34
N GLN A 420 -1.73 13.48 -8.02
CA GLN A 420 -1.95 14.80 -7.41
C GLN A 420 -1.45 15.93 -8.32
N PRO A 421 -2.30 16.95 -8.58
CA PRO A 421 -1.87 18.12 -9.33
C PRO A 421 -0.77 18.86 -8.55
N GLU A 422 0.23 19.34 -9.26
CA GLU A 422 1.17 20.32 -8.72
C GLU A 422 0.39 21.51 -8.16
N ALA A 423 0.78 22.00 -6.98
CA ALA A 423 0.14 23.20 -6.45
C ALA A 423 0.24 24.31 -7.50
N ARG A 424 -0.88 24.88 -7.88
CA ARG A 424 -0.88 26.13 -8.64
C ARG A 424 -0.11 27.16 -7.82
N SER A 425 1.09 27.51 -8.31
CA SER A 425 1.91 28.59 -7.76
C SER A 425 1.21 29.93 -7.85
#